data_831ae87e957ea06d48fd2005e13d304c
#
_entry.id   831ae87e957ea06d48fd2005e13d304c
#
_cell.length_a   1.000
_cell.length_b   1.000
_cell.length_c   1.000
_cell.angle_alpha   90.00
_cell.angle_beta   90.00
_cell.angle_gamma   90.00
#
_symmetry.space_group_name_H-M   'P 1'
#
loop_
_entity.id
_entity.type
_entity.pdbx_description
1 polymer ?
#
loop_
_entity_poly.entity_id
_entity_poly.type
_entity_poly.pdbx_seq_one_letter_code
_entity_poly.pdbx_strand_id
1 'polypeptide(L)'
;MIGAIIGDIVGSRFEFNNIKTKEFDLVGKGTSMTDDSIMTIAIDECLLENKLDSQSVVKSLKKWGRKYPNAGYGGTFYHWIFGDREDPYWSYGNGAAMRVSGVGWFADSEDEVKSMSEAVTGVTHDHPEGLKGAETVAMCVYYARIGKDKEFIRNYIIKQYPEVEYLDYEELRRTYVHGEESCQKSVPQALYCFLISDSFEDCLRTTISIGGDCDTTAAMSCAIAEAYYKEIPENIISAISEYLTEDVAEVLCSCYRKLADKTTA
;
A
#
# COMPACT_ATOMS: atom_id res chain seq x y z
N MET A 1 5.85 0.69 3.50
CA MET A 1 6.51 1.64 4.44
C MET A 1 6.44 3.05 3.86
N ILE A 2 7.51 3.86 3.79
CA ILE A 2 7.35 5.28 3.42
C ILE A 2 6.80 5.49 2.01
N GLY A 3 7.15 4.66 1.03
CA GLY A 3 6.61 4.76 -0.34
C GLY A 3 5.09 4.64 -0.41
N ALA A 4 4.49 3.73 0.39
CA ALA A 4 3.04 3.61 0.49
C ALA A 4 2.41 4.92 1.02
N ILE A 5 3.00 5.48 2.08
CA ILE A 5 2.51 6.71 2.70
C ILE A 5 2.66 7.92 1.76
N ILE A 6 3.73 7.97 0.96
CA ILE A 6 3.88 9.01 -0.07
C ILE A 6 2.79 8.87 -1.13
N GLY A 7 2.53 7.65 -1.59
CA GLY A 7 1.48 7.36 -2.57
C GLY A 7 0.12 7.83 -2.11
N ASP A 8 -0.25 7.47 -0.87
CA ASP A 8 -1.46 7.91 -0.20
C ASP A 8 -1.55 9.43 -0.09
N ILE A 9 -0.59 10.08 0.59
CA ILE A 9 -0.65 11.53 0.84
C ILE A 9 -0.76 12.33 -0.46
N VAL A 10 0.06 11.99 -1.48
CA VAL A 10 0.03 12.71 -2.75
C VAL A 10 -1.23 12.40 -3.55
N GLY A 11 -1.73 11.16 -3.48
CA GLY A 11 -2.94 10.70 -4.16
C GLY A 11 -4.23 11.23 -3.56
N SER A 12 -4.30 11.39 -2.24
CA SER A 12 -5.51 11.68 -1.45
C SER A 12 -6.40 12.81 -2.00
N ARG A 13 -5.80 13.90 -2.47
CA ARG A 13 -6.53 15.05 -3.05
C ARG A 13 -7.16 14.75 -4.40
N PHE A 14 -6.77 13.68 -5.04
CA PHE A 14 -7.20 13.29 -6.39
C PHE A 14 -8.16 12.10 -6.40
N GLU A 15 -8.36 11.41 -5.29
CA GLU A 15 -9.24 10.24 -5.16
C GLU A 15 -10.64 10.52 -5.74
N PHE A 16 -11.30 11.58 -5.25
CA PHE A 16 -12.65 11.98 -5.71
C PHE A 16 -12.63 13.04 -6.82
N ASN A 17 -11.46 13.54 -7.19
CA ASN A 17 -11.28 14.54 -8.23
C ASN A 17 -10.10 14.16 -9.12
N ASN A 18 -10.25 13.05 -9.84
CA ASN A 18 -9.18 12.44 -10.60
C ASN A 18 -8.51 13.40 -11.57
N ILE A 19 -7.18 13.40 -11.56
CA ILE A 19 -6.34 14.08 -12.52
C ILE A 19 -5.84 13.08 -13.56
N LYS A 20 -5.92 13.44 -14.84
CA LYS A 20 -5.54 12.55 -15.94
C LYS A 20 -4.24 13.00 -16.63
N THR A 21 -3.31 13.54 -15.84
CA THR A 21 -1.98 14.01 -16.29
C THR A 21 -0.92 13.71 -15.24
N LYS A 22 0.34 13.55 -15.67
CA LYS A 22 1.49 13.44 -14.77
C LYS A 22 1.99 14.82 -14.26
N GLU A 23 1.49 15.92 -14.85
CA GLU A 23 1.85 17.27 -14.47
C GLU A 23 0.91 17.80 -13.39
N PHE A 24 1.35 17.70 -12.15
CA PHE A 24 0.64 18.22 -10.97
C PHE A 24 1.63 18.53 -9.84
N ASP A 25 1.21 19.44 -8.95
CA ASP A 25 1.94 19.70 -7.71
C ASP A 25 1.76 18.52 -6.75
N LEU A 26 2.83 18.09 -6.08
CA LEU A 26 2.81 16.93 -5.18
C LEU A 26 1.80 17.08 -4.04
N VAL A 27 1.71 18.28 -3.47
CA VAL A 27 0.82 18.58 -2.35
C VAL A 27 0.03 19.86 -2.61
N GLY A 28 -1.07 20.06 -1.91
CA GLY A 28 -1.90 21.25 -2.04
C GLY A 28 -3.20 21.12 -1.26
N LYS A 29 -4.20 21.93 -1.60
CA LYS A 29 -5.49 21.88 -0.91
C LYS A 29 -6.13 20.51 -1.01
N GLY A 30 -6.48 19.91 0.11
CA GLY A 30 -7.09 18.59 0.21
C GLY A 30 -6.11 17.44 0.42
N THR A 31 -4.79 17.69 0.38
CA THR A 31 -3.78 16.68 0.72
C THR A 31 -3.84 16.31 2.20
N SER A 32 -3.86 15.03 2.50
CA SER A 32 -3.85 14.49 3.88
C SER A 32 -3.38 13.03 3.87
N MET A 33 -3.00 12.50 5.02
CA MET A 33 -2.97 11.06 5.22
C MET A 33 -4.39 10.50 5.23
N THR A 34 -4.61 9.35 4.59
CA THR A 34 -5.87 8.61 4.64
C THR A 34 -5.71 7.29 5.40
N ASP A 35 -6.73 6.43 5.31
CA ASP A 35 -6.68 5.12 5.92
C ASP A 35 -5.57 4.22 5.34
N ASP A 36 -5.11 4.45 4.13
CA ASP A 36 -3.95 3.77 3.56
C ASP A 36 -2.71 3.93 4.43
N SER A 37 -2.35 5.17 4.78
CA SER A 37 -1.22 5.45 5.67
C SER A 37 -1.45 4.90 7.08
N ILE A 38 -2.63 5.18 7.65
CA ILE A 38 -2.93 4.80 9.02
C ILE A 38 -2.95 3.28 9.21
N MET A 39 -3.53 2.55 8.27
CA MET A 39 -3.55 1.09 8.34
C MET A 39 -2.20 0.45 7.98
N THR A 40 -1.42 1.07 7.10
CA THR A 40 -0.01 0.67 6.88
C THR A 40 0.78 0.75 8.18
N ILE A 41 0.70 1.86 8.91
CA ILE A 41 1.38 2.04 10.20
C ILE A 41 0.88 1.07 11.27
N ALA A 42 -0.41 0.77 11.29
CA ALA A 42 -0.97 -0.23 12.21
C ALA A 42 -0.35 -1.62 12.00
N ILE A 43 -0.13 -2.01 10.75
CA ILE A 43 0.54 -3.28 10.41
C ILE A 43 2.05 -3.19 10.67
N ASP A 44 2.69 -2.08 10.29
CA ASP A 44 4.12 -1.86 10.52
C ASP A 44 4.46 -1.93 12.03
N GLU A 45 3.59 -1.42 12.92
CA GLU A 45 3.71 -1.57 14.38
C GLU A 45 3.68 -3.05 14.81
N CYS A 46 2.77 -3.86 14.27
CA CYS A 46 2.72 -5.29 14.55
C CYS A 46 3.99 -6.03 14.12
N LEU A 47 4.51 -5.70 12.95
CA LEU A 47 5.76 -6.25 12.39
C LEU A 47 6.98 -5.84 13.24
N LEU A 48 7.01 -4.58 13.64
CA LEU A 48 8.06 -4.04 14.51
C LEU A 48 8.11 -4.78 15.86
N GLU A 49 6.96 -5.04 16.45
CA GLU A 49 6.81 -5.75 17.72
C GLU A 49 6.85 -7.28 17.59
N ASN A 50 6.87 -7.81 16.37
CA ASN A 50 6.74 -9.25 16.07
C ASN A 50 5.48 -9.88 16.68
N LYS A 51 4.34 -9.16 16.58
CA LYS A 51 3.03 -9.56 17.10
C LYS A 51 2.03 -9.72 15.96
N LEU A 52 2.04 -10.88 15.30
CA LEU A 52 1.22 -11.19 14.13
C LEU A 52 0.06 -12.15 14.45
N ASP A 53 -0.20 -12.45 15.70
CA ASP A 53 -1.42 -13.17 16.07
C ASP A 53 -2.66 -12.30 15.82
N SER A 54 -3.78 -12.95 15.52
CA SER A 54 -5.04 -12.28 15.17
C SER A 54 -5.44 -11.19 16.16
N GLN A 55 -5.33 -11.46 17.47
CA GLN A 55 -5.75 -10.53 18.50
C GLN A 55 -4.87 -9.26 18.52
N SER A 56 -3.56 -9.42 18.34
CA SER A 56 -2.61 -8.31 18.28
C SER A 56 -2.87 -7.42 17.05
N VAL A 57 -3.08 -8.04 15.88
CA VAL A 57 -3.38 -7.32 14.65
C VAL A 57 -4.71 -6.56 14.75
N VAL A 58 -5.78 -7.22 15.22
CA VAL A 58 -7.09 -6.57 15.45
C VAL A 58 -6.96 -5.38 16.38
N LYS A 59 -6.22 -5.55 17.49
CA LYS A 59 -5.99 -4.49 18.46
C LYS A 59 -5.25 -3.30 17.86
N SER A 60 -4.22 -3.54 17.05
CA SER A 60 -3.47 -2.46 16.40
C SER A 60 -4.32 -1.71 15.37
N LEU A 61 -5.02 -2.42 14.48
CA LEU A 61 -5.92 -1.81 13.50
C LEU A 61 -6.98 -0.94 14.17
N LYS A 62 -7.64 -1.45 15.23
CA LYS A 62 -8.64 -0.67 15.98
C LYS A 62 -8.02 0.50 16.75
N LYS A 63 -6.84 0.33 17.34
CA LYS A 63 -6.11 1.40 18.04
C LYS A 63 -5.84 2.58 17.10
N TRP A 64 -5.21 2.31 15.96
CA TRP A 64 -4.86 3.34 14.99
C TRP A 64 -6.09 3.92 14.31
N GLY A 65 -7.07 3.08 13.93
CA GLY A 65 -8.32 3.55 13.34
C GLY A 65 -9.13 4.48 14.26
N ARG A 66 -9.23 4.15 15.55
CA ARG A 66 -9.91 4.99 16.54
C ARG A 66 -9.16 6.27 16.86
N LYS A 67 -7.83 6.27 16.73
CA LYS A 67 -7.01 7.47 16.90
C LYS A 67 -7.19 8.46 15.74
N TYR A 68 -7.42 7.96 14.54
CA TYR A 68 -7.61 8.73 13.31
C TYR A 68 -9.00 8.50 12.69
N PRO A 69 -10.10 8.91 13.37
CA PRO A 69 -11.46 8.49 13.01
C PRO A 69 -11.96 9.04 11.67
N ASN A 70 -11.30 10.05 11.11
CA ASN A 70 -11.70 10.75 9.90
C ASN A 70 -10.77 10.45 8.71
N ALA A 71 -10.07 9.31 8.72
CA ALA A 71 -9.08 8.98 7.71
C ALA A 71 -9.67 8.42 6.40
N GLY A 72 -10.99 8.32 6.24
CA GLY A 72 -11.59 7.90 4.96
C GLY A 72 -11.97 6.42 4.88
N TYR A 73 -12.01 5.70 6.00
CA TYR A 73 -12.32 4.26 6.03
C TYR A 73 -13.57 3.87 5.25
N GLY A 74 -13.48 2.80 4.46
CA GLY A 74 -14.66 2.19 3.85
C GLY A 74 -15.71 1.80 4.90
N GLY A 75 -17.00 1.96 4.57
CA GLY A 75 -18.10 1.88 5.55
C GLY A 75 -18.13 0.60 6.39
N THR A 76 -17.90 -0.57 5.81
CA THR A 76 -17.86 -1.84 6.56
C THR A 76 -16.67 -1.87 7.52
N PHE A 77 -15.50 -1.42 7.07
CA PHE A 77 -14.29 -1.36 7.89
C PHE A 77 -14.43 -0.32 9.02
N TYR A 78 -15.05 0.83 8.76
CA TYR A 78 -15.38 1.81 9.79
C TYR A 78 -16.22 1.20 10.91
N HIS A 79 -17.31 0.50 10.57
CA HIS A 79 -18.15 -0.18 11.56
C HIS A 79 -17.40 -1.28 12.32
N TRP A 80 -16.45 -1.97 11.66
CA TRP A 80 -15.62 -2.96 12.32
C TRP A 80 -14.62 -2.33 13.31
N ILE A 81 -13.98 -1.19 12.96
CA ILE A 81 -13.06 -0.45 13.84
C ILE A 81 -13.76 0.01 15.12
N PHE A 82 -14.94 0.62 14.97
CA PHE A 82 -15.64 1.29 16.07
C PHE A 82 -16.61 0.38 16.83
N GLY A 83 -16.96 -0.76 16.24
CA GLY A 83 -17.80 -1.79 16.88
C GLY A 83 -17.03 -2.78 17.73
N ASP A 84 -17.78 -3.73 18.29
CA ASP A 84 -17.25 -4.81 19.16
C ASP A 84 -16.83 -6.06 18.37
N ARG A 85 -17.19 -6.14 17.09
CA ARG A 85 -16.83 -7.27 16.23
C ARG A 85 -15.31 -7.34 16.03
N GLU A 86 -14.74 -8.54 16.18
CA GLU A 86 -13.32 -8.82 15.95
C GLU A 86 -13.11 -9.87 14.84
N ASP A 87 -14.17 -10.58 14.46
CA ASP A 87 -14.12 -11.57 13.39
C ASP A 87 -14.00 -10.90 12.01
N PRO A 88 -13.37 -11.58 11.03
CA PRO A 88 -13.34 -11.14 9.65
C PRO A 88 -14.76 -11.10 9.03
N TYR A 89 -14.88 -10.42 7.91
CA TYR A 89 -16.19 -10.19 7.28
C TYR A 89 -16.20 -10.43 5.77
N TRP A 90 -15.31 -11.30 5.29
CA TRP A 90 -15.26 -11.78 3.92
C TRP A 90 -15.04 -10.66 2.89
N SER A 91 -14.24 -9.64 3.26
CA SER A 91 -13.91 -8.54 2.38
C SER A 91 -12.92 -8.95 1.30
N TYR A 92 -13.10 -8.40 0.11
CA TYR A 92 -12.15 -8.42 -1.00
C TYR A 92 -11.76 -7.00 -1.44
N GLY A 93 -12.05 -6.00 -0.62
CA GLY A 93 -11.65 -4.62 -0.84
C GLY A 93 -10.13 -4.45 -0.91
N ASN A 94 -9.68 -3.43 -1.63
CA ASN A 94 -8.26 -3.12 -1.80
C ASN A 94 -7.56 -2.69 -0.51
N GLY A 95 -8.32 -2.34 0.54
CA GLY A 95 -7.83 -2.17 1.90
C GLY A 95 -7.02 -3.36 2.46
N ALA A 96 -7.16 -4.55 1.83
CA ALA A 96 -6.29 -5.70 2.06
C ALA A 96 -4.85 -5.42 1.62
N ALA A 97 -4.69 -4.90 0.39
CA ALA A 97 -3.40 -4.82 -0.31
C ALA A 97 -2.64 -3.51 -0.05
N MET A 98 -3.35 -2.41 0.26
CA MET A 98 -2.75 -1.10 0.50
C MET A 98 -1.80 -1.07 1.71
N ARG A 99 -2.09 -1.87 2.74
CA ARG A 99 -1.45 -1.81 4.06
C ARG A 99 -0.34 -2.84 4.33
N VAL A 100 -0.02 -3.69 3.35
CA VAL A 100 0.89 -4.85 3.55
C VAL A 100 2.35 -4.58 3.17
N SER A 101 2.69 -3.36 2.82
CA SER A 101 4.05 -3.02 2.35
C SER A 101 5.15 -3.45 3.33
N GLY A 102 4.93 -3.27 4.64
CA GLY A 102 5.87 -3.69 5.68
C GLY A 102 6.17 -5.19 5.67
N VAL A 103 5.19 -6.05 5.32
CA VAL A 103 5.41 -7.50 5.22
C VAL A 103 6.57 -7.80 4.28
N GLY A 104 6.58 -7.20 3.06
CA GLY A 104 7.66 -7.39 2.10
C GLY A 104 9.02 -6.90 2.57
N TRP A 105 9.06 -5.93 3.51
CA TRP A 105 10.29 -5.44 4.12
C TRP A 105 10.80 -6.33 5.25
N PHE A 106 9.91 -6.90 6.07
CA PHE A 106 10.28 -7.65 7.27
C PHE A 106 10.52 -9.14 7.02
N ALA A 107 9.85 -9.74 6.02
CA ALA A 107 9.98 -11.16 5.70
C ALA A 107 11.37 -11.53 5.14
N ASP A 108 11.89 -12.69 5.53
CA ASP A 108 13.18 -13.21 5.08
C ASP A 108 13.05 -14.31 4.01
N SER A 109 11.83 -14.76 3.73
CA SER A 109 11.53 -15.78 2.71
C SER A 109 10.14 -15.57 2.09
N GLU A 110 9.89 -16.20 0.93
CA GLU A 110 8.57 -16.22 0.29
C GLU A 110 7.49 -16.85 1.19
N ASP A 111 7.84 -17.87 1.95
CA ASP A 111 6.91 -18.53 2.86
C ASP A 111 6.56 -17.62 4.04
N GLU A 112 7.50 -16.80 4.51
CA GLU A 112 7.21 -15.77 5.50
C GLU A 112 6.34 -14.66 4.92
N VAL A 113 6.58 -14.20 3.69
CA VAL A 113 5.70 -13.23 3.03
C VAL A 113 4.26 -13.73 3.02
N LYS A 114 4.03 -14.97 2.62
CA LYS A 114 2.69 -15.59 2.58
C LYS A 114 2.05 -15.65 3.96
N SER A 115 2.75 -16.24 4.92
CA SER A 115 2.20 -16.41 6.28
C SER A 115 1.94 -15.09 7.00
N MET A 116 2.86 -14.13 6.89
CA MET A 116 2.70 -12.80 7.48
C MET A 116 1.60 -12.00 6.78
N SER A 117 1.53 -12.04 5.44
CA SER A 117 0.47 -11.39 4.67
C SER A 117 -0.91 -11.92 5.04
N GLU A 118 -1.07 -13.25 5.12
CA GLU A 118 -2.31 -13.88 5.56
C GLU A 118 -2.68 -13.45 6.99
N ALA A 119 -1.71 -13.47 7.92
CA ALA A 119 -1.93 -13.11 9.31
C ALA A 119 -2.44 -11.66 9.49
N VAL A 120 -1.85 -10.68 8.77
CA VAL A 120 -2.24 -9.28 8.91
C VAL A 120 -3.49 -8.90 8.09
N THR A 121 -3.83 -9.69 7.08
CA THR A 121 -4.94 -9.41 6.17
C THR A 121 -6.20 -10.16 6.56
N GLY A 122 -6.07 -11.45 6.92
CA GLY A 122 -7.18 -12.36 7.17
C GLY A 122 -8.08 -11.96 8.35
N VAL A 123 -7.63 -11.07 9.23
CA VAL A 123 -8.45 -10.57 10.35
C VAL A 123 -9.64 -9.72 9.90
N THR A 124 -9.68 -9.28 8.64
CA THR A 124 -10.76 -8.49 8.05
C THR A 124 -11.10 -8.92 6.62
N HIS A 125 -10.07 -9.18 5.80
CA HIS A 125 -10.15 -9.45 4.36
C HIS A 125 -9.81 -10.93 4.10
N ASP A 126 -10.64 -11.82 4.60
CA ASP A 126 -10.48 -13.28 4.52
C ASP A 126 -11.05 -13.90 3.23
N HIS A 127 -11.55 -13.07 2.31
CA HIS A 127 -11.92 -13.51 0.97
C HIS A 127 -10.67 -13.87 0.14
N PRO A 128 -10.68 -14.95 -0.69
CA PRO A 128 -9.52 -15.36 -1.49
C PRO A 128 -8.88 -14.24 -2.32
N GLU A 129 -9.68 -13.35 -2.91
CA GLU A 129 -9.18 -12.22 -3.68
C GLU A 129 -8.54 -11.12 -2.81
N GLY A 130 -9.03 -10.92 -1.59
CA GLY A 130 -8.39 -10.02 -0.61
C GLY A 130 -7.01 -10.55 -0.19
N LEU A 131 -6.93 -11.82 0.18
CA LEU A 131 -5.68 -12.49 0.55
C LEU A 131 -4.68 -12.50 -0.61
N LYS A 132 -5.14 -12.86 -1.83
CA LYS A 132 -4.33 -12.84 -3.05
C LYS A 132 -3.76 -11.46 -3.35
N GLY A 133 -4.59 -10.40 -3.27
CA GLY A 133 -4.16 -9.02 -3.52
C GLY A 133 -3.05 -8.59 -2.56
N ALA A 134 -3.27 -8.82 -1.27
CA ALA A 134 -2.30 -8.51 -0.22
C ALA A 134 -0.99 -9.31 -0.39
N GLU A 135 -1.07 -10.63 -0.57
CA GLU A 135 0.11 -11.48 -0.81
C GLU A 135 0.89 -11.00 -2.03
N THR A 136 0.20 -10.67 -3.13
CA THR A 136 0.88 -10.27 -4.37
C THR A 136 1.64 -8.96 -4.20
N VAL A 137 1.05 -7.95 -3.56
CA VAL A 137 1.73 -6.67 -3.29
C VAL A 137 2.91 -6.87 -2.34
N ALA A 138 2.73 -7.58 -1.23
CA ALA A 138 3.80 -7.87 -0.28
C ALA A 138 4.97 -8.65 -0.94
N MET A 139 4.66 -9.63 -1.79
CA MET A 139 5.66 -10.42 -2.52
C MET A 139 6.44 -9.56 -3.53
N CYS A 140 5.76 -8.63 -4.23
CA CYS A 140 6.45 -7.70 -5.14
C CYS A 140 7.40 -6.77 -4.37
N VAL A 141 7.00 -6.27 -3.19
CA VAL A 141 7.90 -5.49 -2.31
C VAL A 141 9.10 -6.34 -1.88
N TYR A 142 8.87 -7.59 -1.46
CA TYR A 142 9.94 -8.52 -1.08
C TYR A 142 10.92 -8.77 -2.23
N TYR A 143 10.43 -9.10 -3.42
CA TYR A 143 11.29 -9.34 -4.59
C TYR A 143 12.09 -8.10 -4.98
N ALA A 144 11.47 -6.94 -4.98
CA ALA A 144 12.14 -5.67 -5.24
C ALA A 144 13.26 -5.40 -4.21
N ARG A 145 12.98 -5.60 -2.92
CA ARG A 145 13.95 -5.43 -1.83
C ARG A 145 15.17 -6.34 -1.97
N ILE A 146 14.95 -7.62 -2.31
CA ILE A 146 16.05 -8.59 -2.47
C ILE A 146 16.75 -8.49 -3.83
N GLY A 147 16.41 -7.48 -4.65
CA GLY A 147 17.12 -7.14 -5.89
C GLY A 147 16.72 -7.98 -7.11
N LYS A 148 15.52 -8.55 -7.13
CA LYS A 148 14.98 -9.13 -8.37
C LYS A 148 14.73 -8.03 -9.38
N ASP A 149 15.01 -8.30 -10.67
CA ASP A 149 14.76 -7.36 -11.74
C ASP A 149 13.25 -7.25 -12.09
N LYS A 150 12.91 -6.26 -12.90
CA LYS A 150 11.52 -6.04 -13.32
C LYS A 150 10.94 -7.17 -14.15
N GLU A 151 11.76 -7.90 -14.90
CA GLU A 151 11.30 -9.04 -15.70
C GLU A 151 10.88 -10.19 -14.78
N PHE A 152 11.66 -10.48 -13.75
CA PHE A 152 11.30 -11.48 -12.74
C PHE A 152 9.99 -11.11 -12.03
N ILE A 153 9.89 -9.86 -11.56
CA ILE A 153 8.68 -9.36 -10.86
C ILE A 153 7.48 -9.37 -11.82
N ARG A 154 7.65 -8.97 -13.09
CA ARG A 154 6.61 -9.03 -14.11
C ARG A 154 6.08 -10.46 -14.29
N ASN A 155 6.97 -11.43 -14.43
CA ASN A 155 6.58 -12.83 -14.61
C ASN A 155 5.79 -13.37 -13.40
N TYR A 156 6.16 -12.97 -12.19
CA TYR A 156 5.37 -13.27 -11.00
C TYR A 156 3.98 -12.59 -11.04
N ILE A 157 3.92 -11.31 -11.36
CA ILE A 157 2.67 -10.54 -11.46
C ILE A 157 1.72 -11.17 -12.48
N ILE A 158 2.18 -11.48 -13.70
CA ILE A 158 1.35 -12.07 -14.76
C ILE A 158 0.80 -13.43 -14.33
N LYS A 159 1.56 -14.19 -13.55
CA LYS A 159 1.06 -15.48 -13.00
C LYS A 159 -0.12 -15.25 -12.03
N GLN A 160 -0.12 -14.18 -11.26
CA GLN A 160 -1.20 -13.85 -10.32
C GLN A 160 -2.36 -13.11 -11.00
N TYR A 161 -2.04 -12.16 -11.87
CA TYR A 161 -2.96 -11.26 -12.58
C TYR A 161 -2.62 -11.24 -14.08
N PRO A 162 -3.05 -12.27 -14.86
CA PRO A 162 -2.74 -12.37 -16.29
C PRO A 162 -3.19 -11.14 -17.10
N GLU A 163 -4.24 -10.46 -16.67
CA GLU A 163 -4.77 -9.26 -17.30
C GLU A 163 -3.77 -8.10 -17.36
N VAL A 164 -2.79 -8.06 -16.47
CA VAL A 164 -1.74 -7.01 -16.46
C VAL A 164 -0.96 -6.99 -17.78
N GLU A 165 -0.83 -8.11 -18.46
CA GLU A 165 -0.14 -8.19 -19.76
C GLU A 165 -0.85 -7.39 -20.87
N TYR A 166 -2.14 -7.18 -20.72
CA TYR A 166 -3.00 -6.52 -21.72
C TYR A 166 -3.42 -5.10 -21.34
N LEU A 167 -2.96 -4.60 -20.18
CA LEU A 167 -3.26 -3.23 -19.77
C LEU A 167 -2.48 -2.24 -20.66
N ASP A 168 -3.13 -1.13 -20.96
CA ASP A 168 -2.57 -0.01 -21.69
C ASP A 168 -2.74 1.28 -20.89
N TYR A 169 -1.66 2.06 -20.80
CA TYR A 169 -1.63 3.26 -19.97
C TYR A 169 -2.63 4.34 -20.44
N GLU A 170 -2.71 4.59 -21.75
CA GLU A 170 -3.63 5.62 -22.26
C GLU A 170 -5.09 5.16 -22.14
N GLU A 171 -5.33 3.86 -22.29
CA GLU A 171 -6.66 3.30 -22.05
C GLU A 171 -7.07 3.42 -20.58
N LEU A 172 -6.18 3.09 -19.63
CA LEU A 172 -6.43 3.27 -18.20
C LEU A 172 -6.70 4.74 -17.85
N ARG A 173 -5.89 5.67 -18.35
CA ARG A 173 -6.12 7.10 -18.14
C ARG A 173 -7.50 7.55 -18.61
N ARG A 174 -8.00 6.96 -19.68
CA ARG A 174 -9.30 7.30 -20.26
C ARG A 174 -10.48 6.65 -19.52
N THR A 175 -10.31 5.42 -19.03
CA THR A 175 -11.43 4.58 -18.58
C THR A 175 -11.46 4.26 -17.09
N TYR A 176 -10.30 4.24 -16.42
CA TYR A 176 -10.24 3.88 -15.01
C TYR A 176 -10.81 5.01 -14.15
N VAL A 177 -11.88 4.73 -13.43
CA VAL A 177 -12.61 5.70 -12.60
C VAL A 177 -12.82 5.16 -11.20
N HIS A 178 -13.06 6.05 -10.24
CA HIS A 178 -13.42 5.69 -8.87
C HIS A 178 -14.76 4.93 -8.83
N GLY A 179 -14.89 3.98 -7.91
CA GLY A 179 -16.14 3.24 -7.64
C GLY A 179 -16.01 1.71 -7.67
N GLU A 180 -14.80 1.18 -7.86
CA GLU A 180 -14.53 -0.26 -7.80
C GLU A 180 -13.29 -0.54 -6.93
N GLU A 181 -13.42 -0.32 -5.60
CA GLU A 181 -12.32 -0.44 -4.63
C GLU A 181 -12.09 -1.90 -4.21
N SER A 182 -12.04 -2.82 -5.17
CA SER A 182 -11.73 -4.23 -4.93
C SER A 182 -10.28 -4.57 -5.30
N CYS A 183 -9.71 -5.60 -4.68
CA CYS A 183 -8.36 -6.07 -5.04
C CYS A 183 -8.25 -6.42 -6.52
N GLN A 184 -9.28 -7.04 -7.12
CA GLN A 184 -9.29 -7.41 -8.54
C GLN A 184 -9.24 -6.21 -9.48
N LYS A 185 -9.65 -5.03 -9.03
CA LYS A 185 -9.77 -3.82 -9.85
C LYS A 185 -8.72 -2.74 -9.51
N SER A 186 -8.04 -2.85 -8.39
CA SER A 186 -7.02 -1.88 -7.97
C SER A 186 -5.61 -2.46 -8.04
N VAL A 187 -5.42 -3.72 -7.62
CA VAL A 187 -4.08 -4.33 -7.57
C VAL A 187 -3.44 -4.47 -8.96
N PRO A 188 -4.12 -5.01 -10.00
CA PRO A 188 -3.53 -5.09 -11.34
C PRO A 188 -3.07 -3.74 -11.90
N GLN A 189 -3.85 -2.66 -11.67
CA GLN A 189 -3.52 -1.31 -12.12
C GLN A 189 -2.29 -0.75 -11.41
N ALA A 190 -2.22 -0.93 -10.09
CA ALA A 190 -1.05 -0.52 -9.29
C ALA A 190 0.23 -1.24 -9.74
N LEU A 191 0.15 -2.57 -9.92
CA LEU A 191 1.26 -3.40 -10.38
C LEU A 191 1.72 -3.01 -11.79
N TYR A 192 0.77 -2.76 -12.70
CA TYR A 192 1.06 -2.30 -14.05
C TYR A 192 1.80 -0.95 -14.05
N CYS A 193 1.32 0.02 -13.28
CA CYS A 193 1.95 1.35 -13.17
C CYS A 193 3.40 1.24 -12.66
N PHE A 194 3.67 0.38 -11.68
CA PHE A 194 5.03 0.10 -11.25
C PHE A 194 5.88 -0.49 -12.39
N LEU A 195 5.35 -1.47 -13.13
CA LEU A 195 6.11 -2.14 -14.20
C LEU A 195 6.53 -1.21 -15.32
N ILE A 196 5.71 -0.22 -15.68
CA ILE A 196 6.00 0.71 -16.77
C ILE A 196 6.78 1.95 -16.33
N SER A 197 6.99 2.17 -15.05
CA SER A 197 7.71 3.34 -14.50
C SER A 197 9.22 3.17 -14.59
N ASP A 198 9.95 4.30 -14.65
CA ASP A 198 11.42 4.36 -14.75
C ASP A 198 12.09 4.89 -13.46
N SER A 199 11.34 5.46 -12.53
CA SER A 199 11.79 5.96 -11.26
C SER A 199 10.67 5.93 -10.22
N PHE A 200 10.99 6.22 -8.96
CA PHE A 200 9.98 6.37 -7.90
C PHE A 200 8.97 7.48 -8.24
N GLU A 201 9.46 8.67 -8.65
CA GLU A 201 8.58 9.79 -9.01
C GLU A 201 7.74 9.47 -10.24
N ASP A 202 8.31 8.81 -11.25
CA ASP A 202 7.55 8.39 -12.42
C ASP A 202 6.47 7.37 -12.06
N CYS A 203 6.74 6.43 -11.16
CA CYS A 203 5.74 5.49 -10.64
C CYS A 203 4.59 6.24 -9.95
N LEU A 204 4.89 7.15 -9.03
CA LEU A 204 3.92 7.97 -8.32
C LEU A 204 3.02 8.74 -9.29
N ARG A 205 3.63 9.48 -10.24
CA ARG A 205 2.91 10.30 -11.21
C ARG A 205 2.10 9.46 -12.20
N THR A 206 2.66 8.35 -12.66
CA THR A 206 1.98 7.40 -13.54
C THR A 206 0.73 6.87 -12.87
N THR A 207 0.85 6.39 -11.64
CA THR A 207 -0.28 5.79 -10.92
C THR A 207 -1.38 6.80 -10.63
N ILE A 208 -1.05 7.97 -10.12
CA ILE A 208 -2.06 9.01 -9.85
C ILE A 208 -2.75 9.46 -11.16
N SER A 209 -2.03 9.53 -12.26
CA SER A 209 -2.57 9.99 -13.54
C SER A 209 -3.54 9.03 -14.22
N ILE A 210 -3.59 7.76 -13.86
CA ILE A 210 -4.65 6.87 -14.36
C ILE A 210 -6.00 7.14 -13.68
N GLY A 211 -6.02 7.82 -12.53
CA GLY A 211 -7.23 8.12 -11.75
C GLY A 211 -7.74 6.92 -10.98
N GLY A 212 -9.08 6.80 -10.86
CA GLY A 212 -9.71 5.80 -10.01
C GLY A 212 -9.50 6.12 -8.53
N ASP A 213 -9.35 5.11 -7.72
CA ASP A 213 -8.91 5.11 -6.32
C ASP A 213 -7.38 5.29 -6.30
N CYS A 214 -6.94 6.52 -6.59
CA CYS A 214 -5.55 6.77 -6.98
C CYS A 214 -4.59 6.88 -5.80
N ASP A 215 -5.03 7.21 -4.60
CA ASP A 215 -4.24 7.16 -3.37
C ASP A 215 -3.92 5.70 -2.98
N THR A 216 -4.93 4.84 -2.94
CA THR A 216 -4.74 3.41 -2.67
C THR A 216 -3.89 2.72 -3.76
N THR A 217 -4.14 2.98 -5.04
CA THR A 217 -3.30 2.41 -6.11
C THR A 217 -1.87 2.95 -6.05
N ALA A 218 -1.68 4.24 -5.70
CA ALA A 218 -0.36 4.82 -5.52
C ALA A 218 0.33 4.31 -4.23
N ALA A 219 -0.41 4.06 -3.14
CA ALA A 219 0.15 3.42 -1.95
C ALA A 219 0.75 2.05 -2.29
N MET A 220 0.04 1.22 -3.05
CA MET A 220 0.54 -0.09 -3.48
C MET A 220 1.73 0.00 -4.43
N SER A 221 1.63 0.78 -5.50
CA SER A 221 2.68 0.88 -6.52
C SER A 221 3.96 1.53 -5.99
N CYS A 222 3.83 2.61 -5.19
CA CYS A 222 4.97 3.31 -4.60
C CYS A 222 5.64 2.50 -3.48
N ALA A 223 4.91 1.61 -2.79
CA ALA A 223 5.54 0.65 -1.87
C ALA A 223 6.53 -0.27 -2.58
N ILE A 224 6.16 -0.74 -3.78
CA ILE A 224 7.05 -1.59 -4.59
C ILE A 224 8.19 -0.74 -5.18
N ALA A 225 7.88 0.46 -5.69
CA ALA A 225 8.85 1.38 -6.27
C ALA A 225 9.93 1.80 -5.26
N GLU A 226 9.57 2.06 -4.00
CA GLU A 226 10.52 2.32 -2.91
C GLU A 226 11.55 1.18 -2.78
N ALA A 227 11.07 -0.06 -2.71
CA ALA A 227 11.93 -1.23 -2.53
C ALA A 227 12.79 -1.49 -3.78
N TYR A 228 12.28 -1.18 -4.95
CA TYR A 228 12.94 -1.43 -6.23
C TYR A 228 14.00 -0.39 -6.57
N TYR A 229 13.62 0.89 -6.57
CA TYR A 229 14.51 1.98 -6.97
C TYR A 229 15.47 2.38 -5.86
N LYS A 230 15.12 2.13 -4.58
CA LYS A 230 15.93 2.43 -3.39
C LYS A 230 16.24 3.92 -3.21
N GLU A 231 15.75 4.77 -4.08
CA GLU A 231 15.93 6.21 -4.07
C GLU A 231 14.58 6.90 -4.21
N ILE A 232 14.26 7.73 -3.23
CA ILE A 232 13.10 8.62 -3.26
C ILE A 232 13.65 10.05 -3.33
N PRO A 233 13.27 10.86 -4.33
CA PRO A 233 13.73 12.24 -4.43
C PRO A 233 13.45 13.05 -3.17
N GLU A 234 14.44 13.82 -2.71
CA GLU A 234 14.36 14.58 -1.46
C GLU A 234 13.22 15.60 -1.44
N ASN A 235 12.90 16.19 -2.59
CA ASN A 235 11.76 17.10 -2.74
C ASN A 235 10.42 16.41 -2.47
N ILE A 236 10.28 15.13 -2.77
CA ILE A 236 9.04 14.36 -2.47
C ILE A 236 8.95 14.11 -0.97
N ILE A 237 10.03 13.66 -0.32
CA ILE A 237 10.06 13.47 1.13
C ILE A 237 9.76 14.79 1.86
N SER A 238 10.40 15.88 1.42
CA SER A 238 10.18 17.21 1.99
C SER A 238 8.74 17.69 1.83
N ALA A 239 8.13 17.45 0.65
CA ALA A 239 6.76 17.86 0.38
C ALA A 239 5.72 17.18 1.29
N ILE A 240 5.94 15.90 1.66
CA ILE A 240 4.98 15.16 2.50
C ILE A 240 5.25 15.28 4.00
N SER A 241 6.42 15.79 4.39
CA SER A 241 6.87 15.77 5.79
C SER A 241 5.93 16.51 6.76
N GLU A 242 5.28 17.58 6.31
CA GLU A 242 4.32 18.35 7.13
C GLU A 242 2.98 17.60 7.36
N TYR A 243 2.70 16.57 6.57
CA TYR A 243 1.50 15.74 6.70
C TYR A 243 1.71 14.53 7.60
N LEU A 244 2.96 14.22 7.95
CA LEU A 244 3.29 13.12 8.86
C LEU A 244 3.12 13.59 10.31
N THR A 245 2.29 12.88 11.07
CA THR A 245 2.23 13.09 12.52
C THR A 245 3.43 12.45 13.21
N GLU A 246 3.76 12.94 14.41
CA GLU A 246 4.94 12.51 15.17
C GLU A 246 4.92 10.99 15.43
N ASP A 247 3.78 10.43 15.80
CA ASP A 247 3.63 9.01 16.08
C ASP A 247 3.76 8.12 14.83
N VAL A 248 3.26 8.57 13.68
CA VAL A 248 3.47 7.90 12.37
C VAL A 248 4.96 7.90 12.02
N ALA A 249 5.62 9.05 12.14
CA ALA A 249 7.05 9.18 11.87
C ALA A 249 7.89 8.31 12.84
N GLU A 250 7.49 8.20 14.11
CA GLU A 250 8.18 7.37 15.12
C GLU A 250 8.15 5.89 14.77
N VAL A 251 6.98 5.35 14.38
CA VAL A 251 6.84 3.94 13.95
C VAL A 251 7.70 3.69 12.71
N LEU A 252 7.61 4.54 11.68
CA LEU A 252 8.41 4.42 10.47
C LEU A 252 9.92 4.40 10.76
N CYS A 253 10.41 5.38 11.52
CA CYS A 253 11.82 5.45 11.90
C CYS A 253 12.27 4.21 12.66
N SER A 254 11.42 3.67 13.52
CA SER A 254 11.72 2.45 14.29
C SER A 254 11.78 1.22 13.39
N CYS A 255 10.90 1.11 12.39
CA CYS A 255 10.94 0.04 11.40
C CYS A 255 12.24 0.08 10.60
N TYR A 256 12.62 1.25 10.06
CA TYR A 256 13.87 1.36 9.29
C TYR A 256 15.11 1.08 10.12
N ARG A 257 15.17 1.52 11.40
CA ARG A 257 16.27 1.18 12.30
C ARG A 257 16.39 -0.34 12.49
N LYS A 258 15.27 -1.01 12.78
CA LYS A 258 15.25 -2.48 12.97
C LYS A 258 15.71 -3.23 11.71
N LEU A 259 15.33 -2.75 10.51
CA LEU A 259 15.76 -3.34 9.25
C LEU A 259 17.25 -3.08 8.97
N ALA A 260 17.77 -1.91 9.29
CA ALA A 260 19.20 -1.60 9.18
C ALA A 260 20.04 -2.51 10.11
N ASP A 261 19.58 -2.71 11.35
CA ASP A 261 20.26 -3.60 12.30
C ASP A 261 20.29 -5.05 11.82
N LYS A 262 19.21 -5.51 11.17
CA LYS A 262 19.13 -6.86 10.54
C LYS A 262 20.17 -7.05 9.42
N THR A 263 20.47 -6.00 8.67
CA THR A 263 21.38 -6.06 7.52
C THR A 263 22.87 -6.07 7.96
N THR A 264 23.15 -5.63 9.17
CA THR A 264 24.52 -5.53 9.73
C THR A 264 24.90 -6.72 10.63
N ALA A 265 23.96 -7.61 10.95
CA ALA A 265 24.14 -8.82 11.76
C ALA A 265 24.36 -10.07 10.89
#